data_d17b04ca01f1c471d0850b64cb98ff38
#
_entry.id   d17b04ca01f1c471d0850b64cb98ff38
#
_cell.length_a   1.000
_cell.length_b   1.000
_cell.length_c   1.000
_cell.angle_alpha   90.00
_cell.angle_beta   90.00
_cell.angle_gamma   90.00
#
_symmetry.space_group_name_H-M   'P 1'
#
loop_
_entity.id
_entity.type
_entity.pdbx_description
1 polymer ?
#
loop_
_entity_poly.entity_id
_entity_poly.type
_entity_poly.pdbx_seq_one_letter_code
_entity_poly.pdbx_strand_id
1 'polypeptide(L)'
;MPARKASTEKKTKAPRKPKAALTTRENLSALIGTARQILRKDKGLNGDVDRLPLLTWVMFLKFLDDLEVVHEEEADLDGKPYQPIIEAPYRWRDWAAREDGITGDELLAFIGQDNTVRADGSKGKGLFAYLRGLGGQGEKGSQREVVANVFKGIQNRMVSGYLLRDIVNKINGIHFSASEEMHTLSHLYESMLREMRDAAGDAGEFYTPRPVVRFMVQVMDPCLGETVLDPACGTGGFLVEAYDHIAPKVTSPDQRRALQRETLFGQEAKPLPYMLAQMNLLLHGLEAPRIAYGNTLDRRVNEIGHSERVDLILTNPPFGGEEEVGIKANFPPNMQTAETALLFLQYIMRKLRVAGAPVPG
;
A
#
# COMPACT_ATOMS: atom_id res chain seq x y z
N MET A 1 19.44 -8.45 -73.72
CA MET A 1 19.21 -7.68 -72.48
C MET A 1 18.60 -8.60 -71.45
N PRO A 2 19.24 -8.94 -70.34
CA PRO A 2 18.74 -9.84 -69.32
C PRO A 2 18.00 -9.05 -68.20
N ALA A 3 16.90 -9.64 -67.73
CA ALA A 3 16.00 -9.12 -66.73
C ALA A 3 16.67 -9.12 -65.32
N ARG A 4 16.56 -8.01 -64.60
CA ARG A 4 16.95 -7.83 -63.22
C ARG A 4 15.97 -8.60 -62.31
N LYS A 5 16.49 -9.57 -61.55
CA LYS A 5 15.81 -10.20 -60.41
C LYS A 5 15.83 -9.26 -59.21
N ALA A 6 14.65 -8.87 -58.71
CA ALA A 6 14.51 -8.16 -57.46
C ALA A 6 14.71 -9.18 -56.30
N SER A 7 15.67 -8.91 -55.44
CA SER A 7 15.91 -9.66 -54.19
C SER A 7 14.93 -9.10 -53.10
N THR A 8 13.98 -9.91 -52.67
CA THR A 8 13.13 -9.63 -51.50
C THR A 8 13.91 -9.98 -50.24
N GLU A 9 14.40 -8.95 -49.54
CA GLU A 9 14.93 -9.11 -48.18
C GLU A 9 13.79 -9.48 -47.20
N LYS A 10 13.86 -10.69 -46.70
CA LYS A 10 13.04 -11.14 -45.59
C LYS A 10 13.52 -10.43 -44.31
N LYS A 11 12.80 -9.45 -43.80
CA LYS A 11 12.97 -8.93 -42.44
C LYS A 11 12.69 -10.07 -41.45
N THR A 12 13.75 -10.60 -40.85
CA THR A 12 13.69 -11.53 -39.71
C THR A 12 13.15 -10.77 -38.51
N LYS A 13 11.94 -11.12 -38.10
CA LYS A 13 11.37 -10.66 -36.81
C LYS A 13 12.28 -11.17 -35.67
N ALA A 14 12.73 -10.24 -34.83
CA ALA A 14 13.44 -10.58 -33.60
C ALA A 14 12.59 -11.57 -32.74
N PRO A 15 13.23 -12.52 -32.06
CA PRO A 15 12.52 -13.48 -31.23
C PRO A 15 11.78 -12.74 -30.11
N ARG A 16 10.47 -12.91 -30.03
CA ARG A 16 9.64 -12.45 -28.89
C ARG A 16 10.21 -13.13 -27.63
N LYS A 17 10.58 -12.31 -26.63
CA LYS A 17 10.85 -12.82 -25.27
C LYS A 17 9.67 -13.69 -24.83
N PRO A 18 9.92 -14.86 -24.22
CA PRO A 18 8.85 -15.71 -23.73
C PRO A 18 8.03 -14.88 -22.72
N LYS A 19 6.70 -14.84 -22.88
CA LYS A 19 5.81 -14.30 -21.86
C LYS A 19 6.05 -15.11 -20.60
N ALA A 20 6.39 -14.41 -19.49
CA ALA A 20 6.48 -15.04 -18.18
C ALA A 20 5.19 -15.84 -17.91
N ALA A 21 5.33 -17.06 -17.41
CA ALA A 21 4.17 -17.88 -17.08
C ALA A 21 3.41 -17.20 -15.94
N LEU A 22 2.08 -17.07 -16.10
CA LEU A 22 1.19 -16.52 -15.06
C LEU A 22 1.41 -17.26 -13.73
N THR A 23 1.60 -16.52 -12.65
CA THR A 23 1.83 -17.09 -11.32
C THR A 23 0.49 -17.56 -10.76
N THR A 24 0.26 -18.87 -10.73
CA THR A 24 -0.97 -19.43 -10.13
C THR A 24 -1.03 -19.14 -8.62
N ARG A 25 -2.24 -19.13 -8.04
CA ARG A 25 -2.45 -18.94 -6.59
C ARG A 25 -1.61 -19.91 -5.74
N GLU A 26 -1.47 -21.14 -6.19
CA GLU A 26 -0.67 -22.17 -5.51
C GLU A 26 0.82 -21.84 -5.53
N ASN A 27 1.35 -21.40 -6.69
CA ASN A 27 2.74 -21.00 -6.83
C ASN A 27 3.05 -19.78 -5.95
N LEU A 28 2.15 -18.80 -5.90
CA LEU A 28 2.32 -17.60 -5.10
C LEU A 28 2.30 -17.94 -3.60
N SER A 29 1.36 -18.80 -3.15
CA SER A 29 1.34 -19.30 -1.77
C SER A 29 2.62 -20.05 -1.40
N ALA A 30 3.15 -20.87 -2.30
CA ALA A 30 4.40 -21.60 -2.08
C ALA A 30 5.61 -20.65 -1.99
N LEU A 31 5.68 -19.63 -2.84
CA LEU A 31 6.74 -18.61 -2.80
C LEU A 31 6.72 -17.84 -1.48
N ILE A 32 5.55 -17.36 -1.05
CA ILE A 32 5.37 -16.67 0.23
C ILE A 32 5.71 -17.60 1.41
N GLY A 33 5.24 -18.83 1.37
CA GLY A 33 5.59 -19.84 2.38
C GLY A 33 7.09 -20.08 2.48
N THR A 34 7.78 -20.15 1.35
CA THR A 34 9.25 -20.26 1.30
C THR A 34 9.94 -19.03 1.86
N ALA A 35 9.50 -17.82 1.49
CA ALA A 35 10.05 -16.57 2.02
C ALA A 35 9.89 -16.52 3.54
N ARG A 36 8.74 -16.92 4.10
CA ARG A 36 8.52 -17.02 5.55
C ARG A 36 9.48 -18.01 6.23
N GLN A 37 9.79 -19.14 5.60
CA GLN A 37 10.77 -20.10 6.14
C GLN A 37 12.19 -19.52 6.14
N ILE A 38 12.55 -18.72 5.13
CA ILE A 38 13.85 -18.01 5.10
C ILE A 38 13.90 -16.99 6.24
N LEU A 39 12.85 -16.19 6.44
CA LEU A 39 12.75 -15.21 7.52
C LEU A 39 12.93 -15.83 8.92
N ARG A 40 12.45 -17.05 9.13
CA ARG A 40 12.62 -17.76 10.40
C ARG A 40 14.06 -18.12 10.75
N LYS A 41 14.97 -18.12 9.75
CA LYS A 41 16.40 -18.43 9.96
C LYS A 41 17.20 -17.20 10.37
N ASP A 42 16.68 -15.99 10.18
CA ASP A 42 17.36 -14.76 10.54
C ASP A 42 17.26 -14.48 12.04
N LYS A 43 18.41 -14.23 12.68
CA LYS A 43 18.51 -14.03 14.13
C LYS A 43 18.04 -12.63 14.60
N GLY A 44 17.89 -11.69 13.69
CA GLY A 44 17.41 -10.33 13.98
C GLY A 44 15.89 -10.23 14.05
N LEU A 45 15.16 -11.30 13.67
CA LEU A 45 13.70 -11.30 13.59
C LEU A 45 13.06 -12.15 14.68
N ASN A 46 12.36 -11.50 15.60
CA ASN A 46 11.69 -12.12 16.74
C ASN A 46 10.18 -12.26 16.47
N GLY A 47 9.76 -13.37 15.85
CA GLY A 47 8.35 -13.65 15.62
C GLY A 47 7.79 -13.02 14.33
N ASP A 48 6.47 -13.19 14.13
CA ASP A 48 5.80 -12.72 12.91
C ASP A 48 5.59 -11.19 12.91
N VAL A 49 5.62 -10.55 14.08
CA VAL A 49 5.58 -9.09 14.23
C VAL A 49 6.75 -8.39 13.50
N ASP A 50 7.94 -9.02 13.53
CA ASP A 50 9.11 -8.49 12.80
C ASP A 50 9.18 -8.97 11.35
N ARG A 51 8.72 -10.20 11.08
CA ARG A 51 8.83 -10.84 9.75
C ARG A 51 7.88 -10.27 8.73
N LEU A 52 6.68 -9.91 9.16
CA LEU A 52 5.69 -9.45 8.22
C LEU A 52 5.95 -8.04 7.67
N PRO A 53 6.31 -7.02 8.48
CA PRO A 53 6.69 -5.73 7.95
C PRO A 53 7.77 -5.85 6.86
N LEU A 54 8.72 -6.76 7.06
CA LEU A 54 9.79 -7.01 6.12
C LEU A 54 9.26 -7.61 4.81
N LEU A 55 8.48 -8.68 4.88
CA LEU A 55 7.91 -9.28 3.67
C LEU A 55 7.01 -8.27 2.93
N THR A 56 6.27 -7.45 3.68
CA THR A 56 5.36 -6.45 3.13
C THR A 56 6.12 -5.39 2.33
N TRP A 57 7.18 -4.77 2.87
CA TRP A 57 7.88 -3.73 2.12
C TRP A 57 8.63 -4.29 0.90
N VAL A 58 9.17 -5.53 0.98
CA VAL A 58 9.80 -6.18 -0.17
C VAL A 58 8.78 -6.40 -1.29
N MET A 59 7.59 -6.94 -0.96
CA MET A 59 6.51 -7.12 -1.92
C MET A 59 5.99 -5.80 -2.46
N PHE A 60 5.87 -4.77 -1.61
CA PHE A 60 5.43 -3.44 -2.01
C PHE A 60 6.34 -2.82 -3.08
N LEU A 61 7.66 -2.89 -2.90
CA LEU A 61 8.61 -2.35 -3.88
C LEU A 61 8.58 -3.12 -5.21
N LYS A 62 8.44 -4.45 -5.15
CA LYS A 62 8.28 -5.26 -6.36
C LYS A 62 6.98 -4.92 -7.10
N PHE A 63 5.88 -4.80 -6.36
CA PHE A 63 4.58 -4.42 -6.91
C PHE A 63 4.62 -3.04 -7.58
N LEU A 64 5.19 -2.04 -6.90
CA LEU A 64 5.33 -0.70 -7.48
C LEU A 64 6.12 -0.71 -8.78
N ASP A 65 7.23 -1.45 -8.85
CA ASP A 65 8.05 -1.53 -10.06
C ASP A 65 7.32 -2.19 -11.22
N ASP A 66 6.54 -3.25 -10.95
CA ASP A 66 5.73 -3.92 -11.98
C ASP A 66 4.60 -3.01 -12.49
N LEU A 67 3.97 -2.25 -11.58
CA LEU A 67 2.95 -1.26 -11.95
C LEU A 67 3.55 -0.12 -12.78
N GLU A 68 4.74 0.37 -12.40
CA GLU A 68 5.44 1.39 -13.18
C GLU A 68 5.79 0.91 -14.59
N VAL A 69 6.19 -0.35 -14.77
CA VAL A 69 6.44 -0.92 -16.11
C VAL A 69 5.17 -0.85 -16.98
N VAL A 70 4.01 -1.17 -16.42
CA VAL A 70 2.74 -1.08 -17.16
C VAL A 70 2.44 0.37 -17.54
N HIS A 71 2.59 1.31 -16.60
CA HIS A 71 2.35 2.73 -16.89
C HIS A 71 3.38 3.33 -17.87
N GLU A 72 4.65 2.90 -17.83
CA GLU A 72 5.67 3.28 -18.81
C GLU A 72 5.26 2.80 -20.21
N GLU A 73 4.81 1.53 -20.35
CA GLU A 73 4.35 0.97 -21.64
C GLU A 73 3.09 1.69 -22.16
N GLU A 74 2.14 2.01 -21.29
CA GLU A 74 0.92 2.77 -21.66
C GLU A 74 1.28 4.20 -22.11
N ALA A 75 2.16 4.88 -21.40
CA ALA A 75 2.60 6.23 -21.75
C ALA A 75 3.35 6.25 -23.10
N ASP A 76 4.21 5.25 -23.36
CA ASP A 76 4.91 5.09 -24.63
C ASP A 76 3.95 4.85 -25.79
N LEU A 77 2.88 4.06 -25.59
CA LEU A 77 1.84 3.83 -26.58
C LEU A 77 1.06 5.12 -26.89
N ASP A 78 0.82 5.94 -25.88
CA ASP A 78 0.13 7.23 -26.00
C ASP A 78 1.05 8.36 -26.51
N GLY A 79 2.37 8.12 -26.63
CA GLY A 79 3.37 9.13 -26.99
C GLY A 79 3.55 10.22 -25.93
N LYS A 80 3.27 9.93 -24.66
CA LYS A 80 3.40 10.85 -23.54
C LYS A 80 4.67 10.54 -22.72
N PRO A 81 5.34 11.59 -22.16
CA PRO A 81 6.42 11.34 -21.21
C PRO A 81 5.88 10.72 -19.92
N TYR A 82 6.54 9.67 -19.43
CA TYR A 82 6.27 9.08 -18.12
C TYR A 82 7.28 9.57 -17.08
N GLN A 83 6.81 9.92 -15.89
CA GLN A 83 7.65 10.27 -14.77
C GLN A 83 7.54 9.18 -13.70
N PRO A 84 8.58 8.37 -13.47
CA PRO A 84 8.51 7.26 -12.51
C PRO A 84 8.39 7.77 -11.07
N ILE A 85 7.70 7.01 -10.22
CA ILE A 85 7.59 7.26 -8.78
C ILE A 85 8.96 7.09 -8.14
N ILE A 86 9.63 5.97 -8.46
CA ILE A 86 10.98 5.63 -7.98
C ILE A 86 11.95 5.75 -9.16
N GLU A 87 12.97 6.57 -8.99
CA GLU A 87 13.99 6.81 -10.03
C GLU A 87 15.16 5.82 -9.93
N ALA A 88 15.87 5.63 -11.05
CA ALA A 88 17.12 4.89 -11.04
C ALA A 88 18.13 5.55 -10.07
N PRO A 89 18.97 4.79 -9.37
CA PRO A 89 19.13 3.34 -9.41
C PRO A 89 18.33 2.60 -8.30
N TYR A 90 17.21 3.14 -7.85
CA TYR A 90 16.44 2.62 -6.69
C TYR A 90 15.23 1.78 -7.09
N ARG A 91 14.86 1.72 -8.38
CA ARG A 91 13.79 0.86 -8.87
C ARG A 91 14.12 -0.60 -8.58
N TRP A 92 13.12 -1.42 -8.32
CA TRP A 92 13.33 -2.85 -8.06
C TRP A 92 14.18 -3.52 -9.15
N ARG A 93 13.90 -3.20 -10.43
CA ARG A 93 14.63 -3.70 -11.60
C ARG A 93 16.11 -3.33 -11.62
N ASP A 94 16.53 -2.28 -10.94
CA ASP A 94 17.92 -1.79 -10.94
C ASP A 94 18.83 -2.57 -9.96
N TRP A 95 18.29 -3.03 -8.80
CA TRP A 95 19.09 -3.65 -7.75
C TRP A 95 18.64 -5.07 -7.36
N ALA A 96 17.36 -5.40 -7.54
CA ALA A 96 16.75 -6.63 -7.03
C ALA A 96 16.52 -7.69 -8.12
N ALA A 97 16.33 -7.30 -9.40
CA ALA A 97 15.95 -8.21 -10.47
C ALA A 97 17.03 -9.21 -10.87
N ARG A 98 18.30 -8.98 -10.50
CA ARG A 98 19.42 -9.88 -10.81
C ARG A 98 19.64 -10.83 -9.65
N GLU A 99 19.70 -12.16 -9.91
CA GLU A 99 19.99 -13.17 -8.89
C GLU A 99 21.38 -12.99 -8.25
N ASP A 100 22.37 -12.53 -9.05
CA ASP A 100 23.76 -12.24 -8.67
C ASP A 100 23.97 -10.79 -8.20
N GLY A 101 22.88 -10.07 -7.86
CA GLY A 101 22.94 -8.68 -7.37
C GLY A 101 23.62 -8.55 -6.00
N ILE A 102 23.72 -7.30 -5.51
CA ILE A 102 24.31 -7.01 -4.19
C ILE A 102 23.73 -7.91 -3.09
N THR A 103 24.58 -8.38 -2.18
CA THR A 103 24.23 -9.32 -1.11
C THR A 103 25.03 -9.04 0.16
N GLY A 104 24.83 -9.81 1.23
CA GLY A 104 25.59 -9.66 2.47
C GLY A 104 25.49 -8.26 3.06
N ASP A 105 26.59 -7.77 3.62
CA ASP A 105 26.65 -6.47 4.29
C ASP A 105 26.41 -5.29 3.32
N GLU A 106 26.76 -5.43 2.05
CA GLU A 106 26.50 -4.41 1.02
C GLU A 106 25.01 -4.21 0.81
N LEU A 107 24.21 -5.29 0.77
CA LEU A 107 22.76 -5.20 0.63
C LEU A 107 22.14 -4.58 1.88
N LEU A 108 22.58 -4.96 3.08
CA LEU A 108 22.09 -4.36 4.32
C LEU A 108 22.41 -2.87 4.39
N ALA A 109 23.62 -2.47 3.99
CA ALA A 109 24.05 -1.07 3.92
C ALA A 109 23.23 -0.29 2.90
N PHE A 110 23.03 -0.84 1.70
CA PHE A 110 22.22 -0.22 0.64
C PHE A 110 20.77 0.02 1.10
N ILE A 111 20.17 -0.90 1.84
CA ILE A 111 18.79 -0.75 2.30
C ILE A 111 18.68 0.21 3.47
N GLY A 112 19.55 0.09 4.48
CA GLY A 112 19.34 0.70 5.79
C GLY A 112 20.13 1.97 6.09
N GLN A 113 21.28 2.21 5.42
CA GLN A 113 22.13 3.38 5.70
C GLN A 113 21.65 4.63 4.97
N ASP A 114 21.86 5.80 5.58
CA ASP A 114 21.51 7.07 4.94
C ASP A 114 22.42 7.40 3.75
N ASN A 115 23.71 7.01 3.81
CA ASN A 115 24.66 7.15 2.69
C ASN A 115 25.43 5.83 2.52
N THR A 116 25.53 5.36 1.29
CA THR A 116 26.13 4.06 0.97
C THR A 116 26.65 4.01 -0.46
N VAL A 117 27.27 2.90 -0.82
CA VAL A 117 27.51 2.52 -2.21
C VAL A 117 26.24 1.83 -2.74
N ARG A 118 25.70 2.34 -3.82
CA ARG A 118 24.47 1.82 -4.46
C ARG A 118 24.78 0.62 -5.36
N ALA A 119 23.74 -0.05 -5.82
CA ALA A 119 23.86 -1.22 -6.68
C ALA A 119 24.62 -0.95 -8.00
N ASP A 120 24.62 0.29 -8.49
CA ASP A 120 25.37 0.75 -9.67
C ASP A 120 26.83 1.16 -9.38
N GLY A 121 27.29 0.98 -8.13
CA GLY A 121 28.62 1.36 -7.68
C GLY A 121 28.79 2.84 -7.32
N SER A 122 27.80 3.68 -7.55
CA SER A 122 27.86 5.11 -7.20
C SER A 122 27.62 5.33 -5.71
N LYS A 123 28.16 6.42 -5.15
CA LYS A 123 27.88 6.82 -3.76
C LYS A 123 26.65 7.72 -3.68
N GLY A 124 25.82 7.50 -2.69
CA GLY A 124 24.63 8.32 -2.47
C GLY A 124 23.75 7.80 -1.34
N LYS A 125 22.47 8.24 -1.31
CA LYS A 125 21.52 7.78 -0.31
C LYS A 125 21.30 6.27 -0.42
N GLY A 126 21.08 5.60 0.71
CA GLY A 126 20.54 4.26 0.72
C GLY A 126 19.06 4.22 0.36
N LEU A 127 18.54 3.03 0.11
CA LEU A 127 17.18 2.84 -0.41
C LEU A 127 16.10 3.49 0.48
N PHE A 128 16.08 3.18 1.77
CA PHE A 128 15.07 3.73 2.69
C PHE A 128 15.21 5.24 2.89
N ALA A 129 16.45 5.77 2.91
CA ALA A 129 16.69 7.20 2.99
C ALA A 129 16.21 7.93 1.73
N TYR A 130 16.38 7.32 0.54
CA TYR A 130 15.84 7.83 -0.71
C TYR A 130 14.31 7.82 -0.70
N LEU A 131 13.68 6.69 -0.37
CA LEU A 131 12.21 6.54 -0.37
C LEU A 131 11.55 7.52 0.60
N ARG A 132 12.08 7.67 1.82
CA ARG A 132 11.62 8.70 2.78
C ARG A 132 11.76 10.14 2.24
N GLY A 133 12.75 10.37 1.40
CA GLY A 133 13.02 11.67 0.78
C GLY A 133 12.09 12.03 -0.38
N LEU A 134 11.26 11.11 -0.87
CA LEU A 134 10.29 11.38 -1.95
C LEU A 134 9.15 12.32 -1.51
N GLY A 135 8.87 12.37 -0.19
CA GLY A 135 7.90 13.32 0.37
C GLY A 135 8.40 14.76 0.25
N GLY A 136 7.54 15.64 -0.25
CA GLY A 136 7.88 17.04 -0.48
C GLY A 136 8.42 17.37 -1.87
N GLN A 137 8.62 16.38 -2.74
CA GLN A 137 9.01 16.57 -4.14
C GLN A 137 7.83 16.55 -5.13
N GLY A 138 6.59 16.54 -4.66
CA GLY A 138 5.40 16.47 -5.50
C GLY A 138 4.19 17.15 -4.87
N GLU A 139 3.06 17.11 -5.55
CA GLU A 139 1.78 17.57 -5.02
C GLU A 139 1.34 16.74 -3.81
N LYS A 140 0.64 17.39 -2.86
CA LYS A 140 0.03 16.68 -1.73
C LYS A 140 -0.91 15.57 -2.23
N GLY A 141 -0.77 14.38 -1.67
CA GLY A 141 -1.52 13.20 -2.09
C GLY A 141 -0.99 12.51 -3.35
N SER A 142 0.24 12.83 -3.79
CA SER A 142 0.89 12.11 -4.88
C SER A 142 1.35 10.71 -4.45
N GLN A 143 1.51 9.81 -5.41
CA GLN A 143 2.07 8.47 -5.14
C GLN A 143 3.46 8.53 -4.49
N ARG A 144 4.30 9.52 -4.83
CA ARG A 144 5.60 9.76 -4.18
C ARG A 144 5.45 10.07 -2.68
N GLU A 145 4.45 10.86 -2.31
CA GLU A 145 4.15 11.14 -0.90
C GLU A 145 3.65 9.89 -0.16
N VAL A 146 2.81 9.08 -0.80
CA VAL A 146 2.35 7.79 -0.24
C VAL A 146 3.55 6.89 0.04
N VAL A 147 4.45 6.70 -0.92
CA VAL A 147 5.68 5.90 -0.74
C VAL A 147 6.53 6.45 0.40
N ALA A 148 6.78 7.76 0.44
CA ALA A 148 7.56 8.39 1.50
C ALA A 148 6.94 8.15 2.89
N ASN A 149 5.63 8.28 3.01
CA ASN A 149 4.91 8.08 4.26
C ASN A 149 4.94 6.61 4.71
N VAL A 150 4.79 5.66 3.78
CA VAL A 150 4.95 4.22 4.06
C VAL A 150 6.33 3.94 4.67
N PHE A 151 7.40 4.50 4.11
CA PHE A 151 8.77 4.22 4.56
C PHE A 151 9.22 5.03 5.77
N LYS A 152 8.46 6.01 6.29
CA LYS A 152 8.80 6.75 7.51
C LYS A 152 8.93 5.85 8.74
N GLY A 153 8.07 4.84 8.87
CA GLY A 153 8.03 3.92 10.01
C GLY A 153 8.74 2.59 9.80
N ILE A 154 9.31 2.34 8.61
CA ILE A 154 9.91 1.06 8.26
C ILE A 154 11.40 1.06 8.57
N GLN A 155 11.86 -0.03 9.20
CA GLN A 155 13.26 -0.34 9.43
C GLN A 155 13.55 -1.77 8.99
N ASN A 156 14.72 -2.00 8.40
CA ASN A 156 15.21 -3.34 8.19
C ASN A 156 15.78 -3.90 9.51
N ARG A 157 15.18 -4.99 9.99
CA ARG A 157 15.64 -5.70 11.20
C ARG A 157 16.43 -6.96 10.89
N MET A 158 16.52 -7.37 9.62
CA MET A 158 17.37 -8.51 9.26
C MET A 158 18.84 -8.18 9.47
N VAL A 159 19.55 -9.16 9.99
CA VAL A 159 21.00 -9.10 10.21
C VAL A 159 21.79 -9.92 9.19
N SER A 160 21.13 -10.73 8.36
CA SER A 160 21.75 -11.49 7.29
C SER A 160 21.35 -10.96 5.92
N GLY A 161 22.26 -10.26 5.26
CA GLY A 161 22.03 -9.78 3.90
C GLY A 161 21.97 -10.92 2.86
N TYR A 162 22.52 -12.09 3.16
CA TYR A 162 22.36 -13.27 2.32
C TYR A 162 20.93 -13.81 2.37
N LEU A 163 20.36 -13.96 3.56
CA LEU A 163 18.96 -14.38 3.72
C LEU A 163 18.00 -13.34 3.10
N LEU A 164 18.32 -12.05 3.24
CA LEU A 164 17.54 -10.99 2.62
C LEU A 164 17.60 -11.09 1.09
N ARG A 165 18.78 -11.38 0.51
CA ARG A 165 18.92 -11.63 -0.94
C ARG A 165 18.07 -12.82 -1.40
N ASP A 166 18.07 -13.91 -0.62
CA ASP A 166 17.23 -15.07 -0.92
C ASP A 166 15.75 -14.72 -0.98
N ILE A 167 15.26 -13.87 -0.06
CA ILE A 167 13.88 -13.38 -0.04
C ILE A 167 13.62 -12.53 -1.29
N VAL A 168 14.49 -11.57 -1.58
CA VAL A 168 14.40 -10.71 -2.77
C VAL A 168 14.31 -11.55 -4.05
N ASN A 169 15.15 -12.58 -4.19
CA ASN A 169 15.12 -13.48 -5.34
C ASN A 169 13.80 -14.27 -5.43
N LYS A 170 13.23 -14.71 -4.30
CA LYS A 170 11.92 -15.39 -4.30
C LYS A 170 10.79 -14.44 -4.71
N ILE A 171 10.77 -13.22 -4.17
CA ILE A 171 9.75 -12.22 -4.52
C ILE A 171 9.92 -11.73 -5.96
N ASN A 172 11.14 -11.65 -6.46
CA ASN A 172 11.39 -11.28 -7.86
C ASN A 172 10.75 -12.24 -8.88
N GLY A 173 10.50 -13.51 -8.50
CA GLY A 173 9.76 -14.48 -9.29
C GLY A 173 8.24 -14.25 -9.36
N ILE A 174 7.71 -13.25 -8.65
CA ILE A 174 6.29 -12.89 -8.69
C ILE A 174 6.11 -11.77 -9.72
N HIS A 175 5.10 -11.88 -10.58
CA HIS A 175 4.76 -10.85 -11.56
C HIS A 175 3.37 -10.29 -11.26
N PHE A 176 3.26 -8.98 -11.15
CA PHE A 176 2.01 -8.26 -10.79
C PHE A 176 1.40 -7.54 -12.00
N SER A 177 1.54 -8.09 -13.19
CA SER A 177 1.18 -7.41 -14.44
C SER A 177 -0.24 -7.68 -14.94
N ALA A 178 -0.98 -8.62 -14.34
CA ALA A 178 -2.32 -8.96 -14.77
C ALA A 178 -3.36 -8.73 -13.66
N SER A 179 -4.56 -8.28 -14.03
CA SER A 179 -5.68 -8.06 -13.09
C SER A 179 -6.01 -9.30 -12.25
N GLU A 180 -5.93 -10.50 -12.81
CA GLU A 180 -6.14 -11.76 -12.08
C GLU A 180 -5.04 -12.04 -11.05
N GLU A 181 -3.80 -11.64 -11.33
CA GLU A 181 -2.67 -11.78 -10.41
C GLU A 181 -2.77 -10.78 -9.25
N MET A 182 -3.24 -9.56 -9.52
CA MET A 182 -3.53 -8.55 -8.50
C MET A 182 -4.62 -9.02 -7.53
N HIS A 183 -5.72 -9.57 -8.03
CA HIS A 183 -6.76 -10.19 -7.20
C HIS A 183 -6.22 -11.35 -6.37
N THR A 184 -5.42 -12.22 -6.97
CA THR A 184 -4.81 -13.35 -6.27
C THR A 184 -3.86 -12.88 -5.17
N LEU A 185 -3.07 -11.83 -5.43
CA LEU A 185 -2.18 -11.25 -4.44
C LEU A 185 -2.93 -10.59 -3.29
N SER A 186 -3.99 -9.82 -3.58
CA SER A 186 -4.80 -9.21 -2.52
C SER A 186 -5.42 -10.26 -1.59
N HIS A 187 -5.91 -11.37 -2.13
CA HIS A 187 -6.42 -12.49 -1.34
C HIS A 187 -5.34 -13.19 -0.51
N LEU A 188 -4.13 -13.34 -1.05
CA LEU A 188 -3.01 -13.91 -0.30
C LEU A 188 -2.53 -12.98 0.80
N TYR A 189 -2.46 -11.70 0.48
CA TYR A 189 -2.14 -10.67 1.44
C TYR A 189 -3.14 -10.65 2.60
N GLU A 190 -4.43 -10.72 2.30
CA GLU A 190 -5.48 -10.87 3.31
C GLU A 190 -5.37 -12.17 4.12
N SER A 191 -4.96 -13.27 3.49
CA SER A 191 -4.73 -14.52 4.22
C SER A 191 -3.54 -14.40 5.17
N MET A 192 -2.49 -13.69 4.76
CA MET A 192 -1.34 -13.37 5.62
C MET A 192 -1.74 -12.49 6.81
N LEU A 193 -2.56 -11.46 6.57
CA LEU A 193 -3.10 -10.61 7.64
C LEU A 193 -3.95 -11.41 8.64
N ARG A 194 -4.74 -12.36 8.14
CA ARG A 194 -5.53 -13.26 8.96
C ARG A 194 -4.68 -14.19 9.84
N GLU A 195 -3.67 -14.81 9.23
CA GLU A 195 -2.72 -15.65 9.97
C GLU A 195 -1.94 -14.90 11.04
N MET A 196 -1.65 -13.61 10.79
CA MET A 196 -1.02 -12.74 11.79
C MET A 196 -1.93 -12.47 12.98
N ARG A 197 -3.19 -12.17 12.74
CA ARG A 197 -4.18 -12.03 13.81
C ARG A 197 -4.17 -13.28 14.71
N ASP A 198 -4.15 -14.46 14.09
CA ASP A 198 -4.21 -15.73 14.82
C ASP A 198 -2.92 -16.03 15.60
N ALA A 199 -1.77 -15.48 15.15
CA ALA A 199 -0.47 -15.72 15.77
C ALA A 199 -0.06 -14.68 16.85
N ALA A 200 -0.62 -13.48 16.85
CA ALA A 200 -0.13 -12.35 17.62
C ALA A 200 -1.13 -11.79 18.65
N GLY A 201 -2.10 -12.55 19.16
CA GLY A 201 -3.03 -12.18 20.24
C GLY A 201 -3.61 -10.74 20.17
N ASP A 202 -2.75 -9.73 20.28
CA ASP A 202 -3.10 -8.30 20.20
C ASP A 202 -3.24 -7.80 18.74
N ALA A 203 -2.71 -8.51 17.75
CA ALA A 203 -2.86 -8.12 16.33
C ALA A 203 -4.27 -8.39 15.79
N GLY A 204 -5.13 -9.06 16.54
CA GLY A 204 -6.55 -9.20 16.27
C GLY A 204 -7.33 -7.87 16.23
N GLU A 205 -6.81 -6.84 16.87
CA GLU A 205 -7.39 -5.49 16.88
C GLU A 205 -7.44 -4.83 15.48
N PHE A 206 -6.62 -5.29 14.52
CA PHE A 206 -6.50 -4.62 13.21
C PHE A 206 -7.31 -5.26 12.09
N TYR A 207 -8.01 -6.36 12.35
CA TYR A 207 -8.70 -7.10 11.31
C TYR A 207 -10.19 -7.31 11.62
N THR A 208 -11.02 -6.72 10.78
CA THR A 208 -12.47 -7.00 10.78
C THR A 208 -12.76 -8.13 9.78
N PRO A 209 -13.54 -9.18 10.16
CA PRO A 209 -13.89 -10.26 9.25
C PRO A 209 -14.56 -9.76 7.98
N ARG A 210 -14.07 -10.18 6.82
CA ARG A 210 -14.57 -9.72 5.51
C ARG A 210 -16.08 -9.87 5.31
N PRO A 211 -16.75 -10.96 5.75
CA PRO A 211 -18.20 -11.05 5.63
C PRO A 211 -18.95 -9.93 6.37
N VAL A 212 -18.43 -9.48 7.53
CA VAL A 212 -19.03 -8.36 8.30
C VAL A 212 -18.80 -7.05 7.55
N VAL A 213 -17.57 -6.80 7.06
CA VAL A 213 -17.24 -5.61 6.27
C VAL A 213 -18.15 -5.52 5.05
N ARG A 214 -18.25 -6.61 4.28
CA ARG A 214 -19.10 -6.70 3.09
C ARG A 214 -20.56 -6.44 3.41
N PHE A 215 -21.08 -7.05 4.44
CA PHE A 215 -22.46 -6.83 4.88
C PHE A 215 -22.71 -5.35 5.20
N MET A 216 -21.83 -4.71 5.97
CA MET A 216 -21.95 -3.29 6.32
C MET A 216 -21.89 -2.39 5.09
N VAL A 217 -20.97 -2.64 4.17
CA VAL A 217 -20.85 -1.87 2.92
C VAL A 217 -22.09 -2.04 2.04
N GLN A 218 -22.61 -3.26 1.90
CA GLN A 218 -23.83 -3.52 1.12
C GLN A 218 -25.08 -2.85 1.71
N VAL A 219 -25.21 -2.83 3.05
CA VAL A 219 -26.35 -2.18 3.72
C VAL A 219 -26.27 -0.67 3.61
N MET A 220 -25.06 -0.10 3.71
CA MET A 220 -24.85 1.35 3.64
C MET A 220 -24.81 1.87 2.20
N ASP A 221 -24.56 1.00 1.21
CA ASP A 221 -24.55 1.25 -0.25
C ASP A 221 -23.84 2.57 -0.64
N PRO A 222 -22.54 2.72 -0.31
CA PRO A 222 -21.81 3.93 -0.62
C PRO A 222 -21.81 4.21 -2.14
N CYS A 223 -22.03 5.48 -2.49
CA CYS A 223 -22.16 5.92 -3.86
C CYS A 223 -21.07 6.90 -4.28
N LEU A 224 -20.82 6.98 -5.57
CA LEU A 224 -19.93 7.99 -6.12
C LEU A 224 -20.48 9.40 -5.85
N GLY A 225 -19.62 10.31 -5.38
CA GLY A 225 -20.01 11.66 -4.94
C GLY A 225 -20.19 11.78 -3.43
N GLU A 226 -20.24 10.66 -2.71
CA GLU A 226 -20.19 10.64 -1.26
C GLU A 226 -18.74 10.50 -0.79
N THR A 227 -18.45 11.11 0.37
CA THR A 227 -17.18 10.94 1.07
C THR A 227 -17.31 9.85 2.14
N VAL A 228 -16.51 8.79 2.01
CA VAL A 228 -16.46 7.66 2.94
C VAL A 228 -15.19 7.75 3.78
N LEU A 229 -15.33 7.70 5.09
CA LEU A 229 -14.21 7.74 6.04
C LEU A 229 -14.16 6.48 6.90
N ASP A 230 -12.96 5.93 7.06
CA ASP A 230 -12.63 5.00 8.15
C ASP A 230 -11.59 5.65 9.07
N PRO A 231 -11.99 6.19 10.24
CA PRO A 231 -11.09 6.90 11.15
C PRO A 231 -10.18 5.98 11.99
N ALA A 232 -10.32 4.66 11.87
CA ALA A 232 -9.47 3.64 12.49
C ALA A 232 -9.29 2.47 11.51
N CYS A 233 -8.72 2.78 10.34
CA CYS A 233 -8.87 1.91 9.17
C CYS A 233 -8.10 0.59 9.25
N GLY A 234 -7.21 0.42 10.23
CA GLY A 234 -6.44 -0.79 10.37
C GLY A 234 -5.71 -1.13 9.07
N THR A 235 -6.04 -2.27 8.48
CA THR A 235 -5.50 -2.72 7.19
C THR A 235 -6.31 -2.24 5.98
N GLY A 236 -7.21 -1.28 6.14
CA GLY A 236 -8.00 -0.68 5.08
C GLY A 236 -9.18 -1.50 4.58
N GLY A 237 -9.65 -2.46 5.38
CA GLY A 237 -10.67 -3.42 4.97
C GLY A 237 -11.98 -2.80 4.49
N PHE A 238 -12.53 -1.84 5.21
CA PHE A 238 -13.75 -1.12 4.83
C PHE A 238 -13.55 -0.27 3.57
N LEU A 239 -12.39 0.38 3.45
CA LEU A 239 -12.09 1.23 2.30
C LEU A 239 -11.92 0.41 1.01
N VAL A 240 -11.28 -0.76 1.10
CA VAL A 240 -11.18 -1.70 -0.03
C VAL A 240 -12.55 -2.18 -0.46
N GLU A 241 -13.37 -2.66 0.45
CA GLU A 241 -14.71 -3.17 0.11
C GLU A 241 -15.61 -2.06 -0.44
N ALA A 242 -15.50 -0.81 0.08
CA ALA A 242 -16.21 0.35 -0.46
C ALA A 242 -15.72 0.69 -1.88
N TYR A 243 -14.40 0.62 -2.13
CA TYR A 243 -13.84 0.79 -3.48
C TYR A 243 -14.38 -0.26 -4.44
N ASP A 244 -14.32 -1.54 -4.08
CA ASP A 244 -14.79 -2.66 -4.90
C ASP A 244 -16.32 -2.58 -5.15
N HIS A 245 -17.07 -1.99 -4.22
CA HIS A 245 -18.50 -1.76 -4.35
C HIS A 245 -18.84 -0.64 -5.34
N ILE A 246 -18.04 0.45 -5.34
CA ILE A 246 -18.29 1.65 -6.18
C ILE A 246 -17.67 1.49 -7.57
N ALA A 247 -16.46 0.94 -7.68
CA ALA A 247 -15.68 0.90 -8.91
C ALA A 247 -16.42 0.30 -10.13
N PRO A 248 -17.21 -0.79 -10.02
CA PRO A 248 -17.98 -1.34 -11.14
C PRO A 248 -19.06 -0.39 -11.69
N LYS A 249 -19.50 0.60 -10.91
CA LYS A 249 -20.52 1.57 -11.28
C LYS A 249 -19.93 2.80 -12.01
N VAL A 250 -18.60 2.92 -12.09
CA VAL A 250 -17.88 4.03 -12.70
C VAL A 250 -17.84 3.87 -14.23
N THR A 251 -18.36 4.85 -14.96
CA THR A 251 -18.52 4.79 -16.43
C THR A 251 -17.75 5.88 -17.17
N SER A 252 -17.21 6.91 -16.49
CA SER A 252 -16.50 8.01 -17.14
C SER A 252 -15.13 8.30 -16.50
N PRO A 253 -14.19 8.95 -17.22
CA PRO A 253 -12.90 9.36 -16.67
C PRO A 253 -13.00 10.30 -15.46
N ASP A 254 -13.98 11.20 -15.46
CA ASP A 254 -14.20 12.13 -14.33
C ASP A 254 -14.70 11.40 -13.10
N GLN A 255 -15.61 10.44 -13.25
CA GLN A 255 -16.04 9.56 -12.17
C GLN A 255 -14.90 8.72 -11.61
N ARG A 256 -14.01 8.21 -12.49
CA ARG A 256 -12.81 7.48 -12.06
C ARG A 256 -11.90 8.39 -11.23
N ARG A 257 -11.69 9.63 -11.67
CA ARG A 257 -10.88 10.61 -10.93
C ARG A 257 -11.49 10.93 -9.57
N ALA A 258 -12.80 11.09 -9.47
CA ALA A 258 -13.51 11.33 -8.22
C ALA A 258 -13.35 10.13 -7.26
N LEU A 259 -13.56 8.90 -7.74
CA LEU A 259 -13.33 7.69 -6.93
C LEU A 259 -11.89 7.60 -6.42
N GLN A 260 -10.91 7.90 -7.26
CA GLN A 260 -9.48 7.84 -6.93
C GLN A 260 -9.04 8.91 -5.91
N ARG A 261 -9.68 10.09 -5.87
CA ARG A 261 -9.15 11.24 -5.14
C ARG A 261 -10.09 11.84 -4.09
N GLU A 262 -11.41 11.63 -4.20
CA GLU A 262 -12.39 12.43 -3.47
C GLU A 262 -13.37 11.61 -2.65
N THR A 263 -13.38 10.29 -2.82
CA THR A 263 -14.40 9.42 -2.24
C THR A 263 -13.94 8.74 -0.96
N LEU A 264 -12.73 8.17 -0.93
CA LEU A 264 -12.29 7.27 0.13
C LEU A 264 -11.17 7.90 0.97
N PHE A 265 -11.39 7.95 2.28
CA PHE A 265 -10.45 8.52 3.25
C PHE A 265 -10.27 7.58 4.44
N GLY A 266 -9.03 7.47 4.93
CA GLY A 266 -8.71 6.70 6.11
C GLY A 266 -7.81 7.43 7.08
N GLN A 267 -7.75 6.95 8.31
CA GLN A 267 -6.76 7.34 9.29
C GLN A 267 -6.31 6.13 10.10
N GLU A 268 -5.00 6.03 10.35
CA GLU A 268 -4.43 4.92 11.11
C GLU A 268 -3.25 5.41 11.96
N ALA A 269 -3.28 5.07 13.26
CA ALA A 269 -2.28 5.51 14.24
C ALA A 269 -1.03 4.63 14.25
N LYS A 270 -1.16 3.34 13.95
CA LYS A 270 -0.07 2.37 14.07
C LYS A 270 0.68 2.20 12.74
N PRO A 271 2.04 2.20 12.75
CA PRO A 271 2.83 2.20 11.50
C PRO A 271 2.58 0.97 10.63
N LEU A 272 2.50 -0.21 11.23
CA LEU A 272 2.33 -1.45 10.47
C LEU A 272 0.95 -1.54 9.80
N PRO A 273 -0.19 -1.40 10.50
CA PRO A 273 -1.50 -1.34 9.85
C PRO A 273 -1.61 -0.24 8.78
N TYR A 274 -1.05 0.95 9.04
CA TYR A 274 -1.01 2.03 8.06
C TYR A 274 -0.32 1.60 6.74
N MET A 275 0.87 0.99 6.83
CA MET A 275 1.57 0.45 5.66
C MET A 275 0.74 -0.61 4.94
N LEU A 276 0.12 -1.51 5.72
CA LEU A 276 -0.71 -2.59 5.20
C LEU A 276 -1.95 -2.06 4.48
N ALA A 277 -2.58 -1.00 5.01
CA ALA A 277 -3.72 -0.35 4.38
C ALA A 277 -3.34 0.32 3.05
N GLN A 278 -2.23 1.05 3.01
CA GLN A 278 -1.73 1.66 1.79
C GLN A 278 -1.50 0.61 0.70
N MET A 279 -0.81 -0.48 1.03
CA MET A 279 -0.56 -1.56 0.10
C MET A 279 -1.84 -2.26 -0.35
N ASN A 280 -2.77 -2.51 0.58
CA ASN A 280 -4.03 -3.17 0.29
C ASN A 280 -4.87 -2.37 -0.72
N LEU A 281 -5.00 -1.06 -0.52
CA LEU A 281 -5.73 -0.18 -1.42
C LEU A 281 -5.05 -0.06 -2.80
N LEU A 282 -3.71 0.03 -2.84
CA LEU A 282 -2.97 0.02 -4.10
C LEU A 282 -3.20 -1.28 -4.88
N LEU A 283 -3.18 -2.44 -4.22
CA LEU A 283 -3.45 -3.75 -4.82
C LEU A 283 -4.88 -3.88 -5.38
N HIS A 284 -5.83 -3.13 -4.83
CA HIS A 284 -7.21 -3.06 -5.32
C HIS A 284 -7.41 -1.97 -6.40
N GLY A 285 -6.36 -1.27 -6.81
CA GLY A 285 -6.40 -0.31 -7.91
C GLY A 285 -6.65 1.14 -7.50
N LEU A 286 -6.54 1.47 -6.19
CA LEU A 286 -6.54 2.86 -5.73
C LEU A 286 -5.12 3.42 -5.85
N GLU A 287 -4.84 4.23 -6.85
CA GLU A 287 -3.48 4.67 -7.23
C GLU A 287 -2.79 5.54 -6.18
N ALA A 288 -3.55 6.33 -5.43
CA ALA A 288 -3.05 7.24 -4.40
C ALA A 288 -3.96 7.21 -3.16
N PRO A 289 -3.90 6.15 -2.33
CA PRO A 289 -4.75 6.01 -1.16
C PRO A 289 -4.63 7.18 -0.19
N ARG A 290 -5.73 7.76 0.21
CA ARG A 290 -5.80 8.92 1.12
C ARG A 290 -5.95 8.47 2.57
N ILE A 291 -4.92 7.84 3.11
CA ILE A 291 -4.86 7.46 4.52
C ILE A 291 -3.91 8.41 5.24
N ALA A 292 -4.41 9.09 6.27
CA ALA A 292 -3.60 9.90 7.16
C ALA A 292 -2.93 9.01 8.22
N TYR A 293 -1.63 9.23 8.45
CA TYR A 293 -0.91 8.57 9.54
C TYR A 293 -1.03 9.42 10.81
N GLY A 294 -1.55 8.85 11.87
CA GLY A 294 -1.68 9.49 13.19
C GLY A 294 -2.95 9.11 13.93
N ASN A 295 -3.02 9.49 15.22
CA ASN A 295 -4.19 9.22 16.04
C ASN A 295 -5.34 10.16 15.64
N THR A 296 -6.49 9.59 15.31
CA THR A 296 -7.72 10.31 14.95
C THR A 296 -8.20 11.25 16.06
N LEU A 297 -7.92 10.88 17.30
CA LEU A 297 -8.37 11.62 18.48
C LEU A 297 -7.40 12.74 18.91
N ASP A 298 -6.27 12.93 18.21
CA ASP A 298 -5.26 13.97 18.51
C ASP A 298 -5.76 15.38 18.29
N ARG A 299 -6.82 15.56 17.49
CA ARG A 299 -7.39 16.86 17.19
C ARG A 299 -8.61 17.15 18.04
N ARG A 300 -8.76 18.41 18.47
CA ARG A 300 -9.95 18.86 19.20
C ARG A 300 -11.21 18.66 18.38
N VAL A 301 -12.15 17.90 18.93
CA VAL A 301 -13.39 17.52 18.23
C VAL A 301 -14.23 18.75 17.86
N ASN A 302 -14.18 19.82 18.64
CA ASN A 302 -14.90 21.08 18.37
C ASN A 302 -14.33 21.87 17.18
N GLU A 303 -13.08 21.62 16.79
CA GLU A 303 -12.42 22.28 15.65
C GLU A 303 -12.78 21.63 14.30
N ILE A 304 -13.52 20.54 14.31
CA ILE A 304 -14.03 19.90 13.08
C ILE A 304 -15.10 20.79 12.47
N GLY A 305 -14.75 21.48 11.39
CA GLY A 305 -15.64 22.37 10.66
C GLY A 305 -16.65 21.63 9.78
N HIS A 306 -17.63 22.38 9.25
CA HIS A 306 -18.65 21.81 8.35
C HIS A 306 -18.06 21.25 7.06
N SER A 307 -17.05 21.89 6.47
CA SER A 307 -16.36 21.45 5.24
C SER A 307 -15.55 20.19 5.42
N GLU A 308 -15.23 19.80 6.66
CA GLU A 308 -14.45 18.60 6.96
C GLU A 308 -15.33 17.39 7.27
N ARG A 309 -16.65 17.56 7.29
CA ARG A 309 -17.59 16.47 7.55
C ARG A 309 -17.74 15.59 6.34
N VAL A 310 -17.98 14.30 6.61
CA VAL A 310 -18.11 13.25 5.59
C VAL A 310 -19.54 12.69 5.56
N ASP A 311 -19.92 12.11 4.44
CA ASP A 311 -21.26 11.57 4.23
C ASP A 311 -21.45 10.24 4.93
N LEU A 312 -20.41 9.40 4.95
CA LEU A 312 -20.47 8.05 5.49
C LEU A 312 -19.23 7.73 6.30
N ILE A 313 -19.41 7.05 7.42
CA ILE A 313 -18.31 6.46 8.20
C ILE A 313 -18.55 4.96 8.33
N LEU A 314 -17.58 4.18 7.87
CA LEU A 314 -17.52 2.73 7.98
C LEU A 314 -16.28 2.37 8.77
N THR A 315 -16.43 1.89 10.01
CA THR A 315 -15.29 1.67 10.90
C THR A 315 -15.56 0.60 11.95
N ASN A 316 -14.48 0.00 12.42
CA ASN A 316 -14.44 -0.85 13.61
C ASN A 316 -13.36 -0.30 14.54
N PRO A 317 -13.65 0.76 15.32
CA PRO A 317 -12.66 1.40 16.18
C PRO A 317 -12.28 0.50 17.36
N PRO A 318 -11.16 0.78 18.07
CA PRO A 318 -10.75 0.04 19.26
C PRO A 318 -11.88 0.02 20.33
N PHE A 319 -12.18 -1.16 20.87
CA PHE A 319 -13.24 -1.35 21.86
C PHE A 319 -12.77 -1.19 23.30
N GLY A 320 -11.48 -1.18 23.54
CA GLY A 320 -10.88 -1.10 24.86
C GLY A 320 -9.66 -0.19 24.86
N GLY A 321 -9.11 0.01 26.04
CA GLY A 321 -7.99 0.88 26.26
C GLY A 321 -8.38 2.24 26.83
N GLU A 322 -7.39 2.87 27.44
CA GLU A 322 -7.50 4.23 27.96
C GLU A 322 -6.62 5.17 27.16
N GLU A 323 -7.18 6.29 26.75
CA GLU A 323 -6.43 7.33 26.10
C GLU A 323 -5.67 8.20 27.10
N GLU A 324 -4.55 8.76 26.63
CA GLU A 324 -3.73 9.68 27.41
C GLU A 324 -4.52 10.95 27.79
N VAL A 325 -4.07 11.60 28.88
CA VAL A 325 -4.72 12.83 29.37
C VAL A 325 -4.78 13.93 28.29
N GLY A 326 -3.76 14.02 27.45
CA GLY A 326 -3.71 14.97 26.33
C GLY A 326 -4.82 14.75 25.31
N ILE A 327 -5.14 13.49 25.00
CA ILE A 327 -6.24 13.12 24.09
C ILE A 327 -7.60 13.47 24.68
N LYS A 328 -7.83 13.16 25.96
CA LYS A 328 -9.08 13.49 26.66
C LYS A 328 -9.39 14.98 26.62
N ALA A 329 -8.37 15.82 26.70
CA ALA A 329 -8.49 17.29 26.63
C ALA A 329 -8.99 17.81 25.27
N ASN A 330 -8.98 17.00 24.22
CA ASN A 330 -9.52 17.34 22.91
C ASN A 330 -11.06 17.26 22.84
N PHE A 331 -11.70 16.80 23.90
CA PHE A 331 -13.15 16.65 24.01
C PHE A 331 -13.75 17.66 25.00
N PRO A 332 -15.05 18.02 24.86
CA PRO A 332 -15.72 18.93 25.77
C PRO A 332 -15.61 18.48 27.23
N PRO A 333 -15.43 19.37 28.22
CA PRO A 333 -15.19 18.99 29.62
C PRO A 333 -16.23 18.05 30.23
N ASN A 334 -17.49 18.21 29.84
CA ASN A 334 -18.61 17.37 30.31
C ASN A 334 -18.74 16.04 29.55
N MET A 335 -17.89 15.78 28.54
CA MET A 335 -17.90 14.56 27.71
C MET A 335 -16.55 13.84 27.72
N GLN A 336 -15.59 14.31 28.50
CA GLN A 336 -14.28 13.69 28.66
C GLN A 336 -14.42 12.32 29.37
N THR A 337 -13.77 11.31 28.78
CA THR A 337 -13.71 9.97 29.31
C THR A 337 -12.33 9.36 29.01
N ALA A 338 -11.93 8.34 29.75
CA ALA A 338 -10.74 7.56 29.43
C ALA A 338 -11.01 6.52 28.34
N GLU A 339 -12.24 6.08 28.17
CA GLU A 339 -12.61 5.00 27.28
C GLU A 339 -12.51 5.41 25.81
N THR A 340 -11.56 4.82 25.08
CA THR A 340 -11.29 5.08 23.67
C THR A 340 -12.54 4.94 22.80
N ALA A 341 -13.36 3.90 23.01
CA ALA A 341 -14.58 3.67 22.23
C ALA A 341 -15.59 4.82 22.32
N LEU A 342 -15.77 5.40 23.51
CA LEU A 342 -16.68 6.54 23.70
C LEU A 342 -16.14 7.83 23.07
N LEU A 343 -14.83 8.02 23.06
CA LEU A 343 -14.20 9.15 22.35
C LEU A 343 -14.34 9.00 20.83
N PHE A 344 -14.17 7.80 20.27
CA PHE A 344 -14.47 7.54 18.87
C PHE A 344 -15.93 7.80 18.52
N LEU A 345 -16.89 7.40 19.37
CA LEU A 345 -18.30 7.68 19.13
C LEU A 345 -18.56 9.19 19.03
N GLN A 346 -18.02 10.00 19.93
CA GLN A 346 -18.14 11.45 19.89
C GLN A 346 -17.49 12.05 18.62
N TYR A 347 -16.32 11.56 18.24
CA TYR A 347 -15.66 11.95 17.00
C TYR A 347 -16.55 11.64 15.78
N ILE A 348 -17.09 10.42 15.67
CA ILE A 348 -17.97 9.98 14.59
C ILE A 348 -19.20 10.90 14.49
N MET A 349 -19.88 11.15 15.61
CA MET A 349 -21.04 12.04 15.65
C MET A 349 -20.71 13.47 15.16
N ARG A 350 -19.54 13.99 15.47
CA ARG A 350 -19.10 15.32 15.04
C ARG A 350 -18.65 15.34 13.58
N LYS A 351 -18.05 14.24 13.11
CA LYS A 351 -17.46 14.11 11.77
C LYS A 351 -18.49 13.82 10.68
N LEU A 352 -19.63 13.22 11.03
CA LEU A 352 -20.72 12.97 10.10
C LEU A 352 -21.43 14.27 9.70
N ARG A 353 -21.78 14.35 8.42
CA ARG A 353 -22.65 15.40 7.87
C ARG A 353 -24.08 15.18 8.36
N VAL A 354 -24.75 16.24 8.74
CA VAL A 354 -26.16 16.17 9.10
C VAL A 354 -26.99 15.91 7.84
N ALA A 355 -27.90 14.95 7.89
CA ALA A 355 -28.76 14.62 6.76
C ALA A 355 -29.47 15.85 6.23
N GLY A 356 -29.43 16.08 4.91
CA GLY A 356 -30.02 17.25 4.26
C GLY A 356 -29.20 18.55 4.31
N ALA A 357 -27.99 18.53 4.90
CA ALA A 357 -27.09 19.67 4.80
C ALA A 357 -26.52 19.79 3.37
N PRO A 358 -26.41 21.02 2.81
CA PRO A 358 -25.85 21.21 1.48
C PRO A 358 -24.39 20.72 1.45
N VAL A 359 -24.00 20.07 0.35
CA VAL A 359 -22.62 19.72 0.08
C VAL A 359 -21.85 21.03 -0.17
N PRO A 360 -20.74 21.31 0.51
CA PRO A 360 -19.92 22.46 0.17
C PRO A 360 -19.43 22.32 -1.27
N GLY A 361 -19.71 23.32 -2.12
CA GLY A 361 -19.25 23.39 -3.50
C GLY A 361 -17.74 23.60 -3.61
#